data_bb99392afb22b797969947040185e171
#
_entry.id   bb99392afb22b797969947040185e171
#
_cell.length_a   1.000
_cell.length_b   1.000
_cell.length_c   1.000
_cell.angle_alpha   90.00
_cell.angle_beta   90.00
_cell.angle_gamma   90.00
#
_symmetry.space_group_name_H-M   'P 1'
#
loop_
_entity.id
_entity.type
_entity.pdbx_description
1 polymer ?
#
loop_
_entity_poly.entity_id
_entity_poly.type
_entity_poly.pdbx_seq_one_letter_code
_entity_poly.pdbx_strand_id
1 'polypeptide(L)'
;IIADTVQRQDEESIEGLLKSDTIWYCGECMSCKTRCPRCNTPGGIIMALRRLSQEKGWFTESEKGRQQFALKRILGNNILNYGYCVTPDIVKPEMHPEQGPVWEWIYEHRDEVYERTHSNYKQTGAGALRKVDDDSLNELKQIFEVTGGSEFMENIETYSLQKAEEEGMDPESYFLHTYTDNN
;
A
#
# COMPACT_ATOMS: atom_id res chain seq x y z
N ILE A 1 6.19 23.21 -9.11
CA ILE A 1 7.35 22.53 -8.53
C ILE A 1 7.63 21.24 -9.29
N ILE A 2 6.82 20.17 -9.18
CA ILE A 2 7.11 18.84 -9.79
C ILE A 2 7.41 18.95 -11.30
N ALA A 3 6.54 19.61 -12.07
CA ALA A 3 6.71 19.77 -13.51
C ALA A 3 7.98 20.56 -13.87
N ASP A 4 8.29 21.62 -13.13
CA ASP A 4 9.52 22.41 -13.31
C ASP A 4 10.76 21.56 -13.05
N THR A 5 10.77 20.79 -11.96
CA THR A 5 11.91 19.95 -11.59
C THR A 5 12.17 18.88 -12.66
N VAL A 6 11.12 18.21 -13.12
CA VAL A 6 11.24 17.18 -14.18
C VAL A 6 11.70 17.81 -15.52
N GLN A 7 11.21 19.01 -15.86
CA GLN A 7 11.57 19.69 -17.11
C GLN A 7 13.01 20.19 -17.14
N ARG A 8 13.59 20.54 -15.99
CA ARG A 8 14.99 20.99 -15.90
C ARG A 8 15.99 19.88 -16.21
N GLN A 9 15.58 18.62 -16.06
CA GLN A 9 16.46 17.44 -16.24
C GLN A 9 17.74 17.48 -15.41
N ASP A 10 17.69 18.16 -14.26
CA ASP A 10 18.76 18.22 -13.31
C ASP A 10 18.64 17.02 -12.35
N GLU A 11 19.63 16.14 -12.39
CA GLU A 11 19.61 14.87 -11.64
C GLU A 11 19.51 15.08 -10.12
N GLU A 12 20.22 16.07 -9.56
CA GLU A 12 20.20 16.37 -8.13
C GLU A 12 18.81 16.84 -7.67
N SER A 13 18.18 17.73 -8.45
CA SER A 13 16.84 18.21 -8.17
C SER A 13 15.79 17.10 -8.30
N ILE A 14 15.95 16.19 -9.26
CA ILE A 14 15.05 15.04 -9.43
C ILE A 14 15.23 14.07 -8.26
N GLU A 15 16.46 13.74 -7.87
CA GLU A 15 16.72 12.89 -6.71
C GLU A 15 16.13 13.50 -5.43
N GLY A 16 16.34 14.80 -5.19
CA GLY A 16 15.73 15.50 -4.06
C GLY A 16 14.19 15.45 -4.07
N LEU A 17 13.56 15.55 -5.25
CA LEU A 17 12.11 15.40 -5.39
C LEU A 17 11.66 13.98 -5.04
N LEU A 18 12.37 12.96 -5.52
CA LEU A 18 12.04 11.54 -5.31
C LEU A 18 12.23 11.08 -3.86
N LYS A 19 13.10 11.76 -3.10
CA LYS A 19 13.31 11.56 -1.66
C LYS A 19 12.35 12.35 -0.78
N SER A 20 11.56 13.26 -1.36
CA SER A 20 10.66 14.15 -0.61
C SER A 20 9.25 13.59 -0.48
N ASP A 21 8.49 14.11 0.48
CA ASP A 21 7.06 13.82 0.64
C ASP A 21 6.20 14.35 -0.51
N THR A 22 6.73 15.26 -1.32
CA THR A 22 5.96 15.99 -2.35
C THR A 22 5.21 15.08 -3.31
N ILE A 23 5.84 14.00 -3.76
CA ILE A 23 5.21 13.06 -4.69
C ILE A 23 4.14 12.18 -4.01
N TRP A 24 4.18 12.04 -2.68
CA TRP A 24 3.28 11.19 -1.91
C TRP A 24 1.96 11.87 -1.51
N TYR A 25 1.82 13.19 -1.67
CA TYR A 25 0.56 13.90 -1.41
C TYR A 25 -0.53 13.64 -2.46
N CYS A 26 -0.20 13.08 -3.61
CA CYS A 26 -1.19 12.78 -4.64
C CYS A 26 -2.03 11.56 -4.25
N GLY A 27 -3.36 11.71 -4.20
CA GLY A 27 -4.28 10.60 -3.91
C GLY A 27 -4.57 9.67 -5.10
N GLU A 28 -3.87 9.81 -6.23
CA GLU A 28 -4.00 8.96 -7.45
C GLU A 28 -5.44 8.84 -8.01
N CYS A 29 -6.30 9.77 -7.65
CA CYS A 29 -7.73 9.75 -8.04
C CYS A 29 -7.98 10.02 -9.53
N MET A 30 -6.95 10.37 -10.31
CA MET A 30 -6.97 10.66 -11.74
C MET A 30 -7.91 11.79 -12.19
N SER A 31 -8.49 12.56 -11.26
CA SER A 31 -9.36 13.70 -11.57
C SER A 31 -8.65 14.78 -12.41
N CYS A 32 -7.33 14.89 -12.30
CA CYS A 32 -6.52 15.79 -13.10
C CYS A 32 -6.58 15.46 -14.61
N LYS A 33 -6.69 14.17 -14.96
CA LYS A 33 -6.82 13.72 -16.36
C LYS A 33 -8.15 14.16 -16.96
N THR A 34 -9.24 13.93 -16.26
CA THR A 34 -10.60 14.24 -16.76
C THR A 34 -10.87 15.73 -16.85
N ARG A 35 -10.20 16.56 -16.03
CA ARG A 35 -10.37 18.02 -15.98
C ARG A 35 -9.39 18.79 -16.86
N CYS A 36 -8.39 18.13 -17.43
CA CYS A 36 -7.38 18.81 -18.21
C CYS A 36 -7.85 19.09 -19.65
N PRO A 37 -8.00 20.36 -20.08
CA PRO A 37 -8.43 20.68 -21.42
C PRO A 37 -7.40 20.32 -22.50
N ARG A 38 -6.16 20.02 -22.10
CA ARG A 38 -5.06 19.61 -22.96
C ARG A 38 -4.78 18.09 -22.90
N CYS A 39 -5.67 17.31 -22.31
CA CYS A 39 -5.53 15.86 -22.16
C CYS A 39 -4.23 15.40 -21.46
N ASN A 40 -3.62 16.24 -20.62
CA ASN A 40 -2.46 15.86 -19.82
C ASN A 40 -2.88 14.95 -18.66
N THR A 41 -1.94 14.14 -18.17
CA THR A 41 -2.16 13.22 -17.06
C THR A 41 -1.14 13.48 -15.95
N PRO A 42 -1.23 14.59 -15.19
CA PRO A 42 -0.26 14.90 -14.14
C PRO A 42 -0.14 13.80 -13.08
N GLY A 43 -1.27 13.16 -12.72
CA GLY A 43 -1.27 12.01 -11.80
C GLY A 43 -0.42 10.84 -12.31
N GLY A 44 -0.43 10.58 -13.62
CA GLY A 44 0.42 9.54 -14.22
C GLY A 44 1.92 9.83 -14.09
N ILE A 45 2.30 11.11 -14.18
CA ILE A 45 3.70 11.53 -13.93
C ILE A 45 4.08 11.23 -12.48
N ILE A 46 3.22 11.56 -11.53
CA ILE A 46 3.47 11.31 -10.11
C ILE A 46 3.59 9.81 -9.83
N MET A 47 2.71 8.98 -10.40
CA MET A 47 2.80 7.52 -10.28
C MET A 47 4.15 6.99 -10.80
N ALA A 48 4.62 7.50 -11.95
CA ALA A 48 5.93 7.12 -12.50
C ALA A 48 7.10 7.55 -11.58
N LEU A 49 7.02 8.76 -11.00
CA LEU A 49 8.01 9.24 -10.05
C LEU A 49 8.03 8.40 -8.76
N ARG A 50 6.87 8.05 -8.23
CA ARG A 50 6.78 7.14 -7.06
C ARG A 50 7.41 5.80 -7.37
N ARG A 51 7.07 5.22 -8.52
CA ARG A 51 7.66 3.95 -8.95
C ARG A 51 9.18 4.04 -9.01
N LEU A 52 9.72 5.09 -9.62
CA LEU A 52 11.16 5.31 -9.68
C LEU A 52 11.78 5.47 -8.30
N SER A 53 11.13 6.20 -7.39
CA SER A 53 11.56 6.33 -6.00
C SER A 53 11.62 4.98 -5.28
N GLN A 54 10.60 4.13 -5.50
CA GLN A 54 10.55 2.78 -4.93
C GLN A 54 11.60 1.84 -5.52
N GLU A 55 11.81 1.88 -6.83
CA GLU A 55 12.85 1.08 -7.52
C GLU A 55 14.28 1.45 -7.06
N LYS A 56 14.50 2.72 -6.68
CA LYS A 56 15.78 3.22 -6.16
C LYS A 56 15.93 3.11 -4.64
N GLY A 57 14.90 2.70 -3.92
CA GLY A 57 14.88 2.70 -2.45
C GLY A 57 14.75 4.08 -1.82
N TRP A 58 14.64 5.16 -2.59
CA TRP A 58 14.61 6.53 -2.10
C TRP A 58 13.32 6.90 -1.35
N PHE A 59 12.27 6.12 -1.50
CA PHE A 59 11.03 6.28 -0.74
C PHE A 59 11.24 6.16 0.78
N THR A 60 12.31 5.48 1.21
CA THR A 60 12.65 5.33 2.63
C THR A 60 13.15 6.63 3.26
N GLU A 61 13.58 7.61 2.47
CA GLU A 61 14.00 8.94 2.94
C GLU A 61 12.81 9.89 3.18
N SER A 62 11.63 9.55 2.66
CA SER A 62 10.40 10.31 2.80
C SER A 62 9.54 9.73 3.92
N GLU A 63 9.04 10.55 4.84
CA GLU A 63 8.13 10.12 5.91
C GLU A 63 6.88 9.42 5.34
N LYS A 64 6.26 10.04 4.33
CA LYS A 64 5.09 9.44 3.66
C LYS A 64 5.45 8.27 2.76
N GLY A 65 6.63 8.28 2.17
CA GLY A 65 7.14 7.17 1.36
C GLY A 65 7.34 5.90 2.18
N ARG A 66 7.86 5.99 3.39
CA ARG A 66 8.07 4.84 4.29
C ARG A 66 6.80 4.02 4.54
N GLN A 67 5.62 4.65 4.45
CA GLN A 67 4.33 3.97 4.62
C GLN A 67 4.06 2.90 3.54
N GLN A 68 4.83 2.89 2.45
CA GLN A 68 4.76 1.83 1.45
C GLN A 68 5.10 0.46 2.05
N PHE A 69 5.93 0.43 3.08
CA PHE A 69 6.23 -0.80 3.83
C PHE A 69 4.98 -1.36 4.54
N ALA A 70 4.25 -0.50 5.24
CA ALA A 70 3.00 -0.89 5.89
C ALA A 70 1.93 -1.31 4.87
N LEU A 71 1.77 -0.55 3.78
CA LEU A 71 0.84 -0.91 2.70
C LEU A 71 1.18 -2.27 2.08
N LYS A 72 2.45 -2.54 1.81
CA LYS A 72 2.89 -3.84 1.28
C LYS A 72 2.58 -4.97 2.25
N ARG A 73 2.92 -4.82 3.53
CA ARG A 73 2.72 -5.86 4.54
C ARG A 73 1.25 -6.13 4.85
N ILE A 74 0.43 -5.09 4.90
CA ILE A 74 -0.99 -5.22 5.21
C ILE A 74 -1.77 -5.55 3.94
N LEU A 75 -1.85 -4.62 2.99
CA LEU A 75 -2.71 -4.78 1.81
C LEU A 75 -2.11 -5.72 0.77
N GLY A 76 -0.83 -5.56 0.45
CA GLY A 76 -0.16 -6.37 -0.57
C GLY A 76 -0.14 -7.84 -0.22
N ASN A 77 0.29 -8.19 0.98
CA ASN A 77 0.29 -9.59 1.44
C ASN A 77 -1.14 -10.15 1.56
N ASN A 78 -2.11 -9.32 1.98
CA ASN A 78 -3.50 -9.75 2.08
C ASN A 78 -4.10 -10.07 0.70
N ILE A 79 -3.79 -9.26 -0.33
CA ILE A 79 -4.19 -9.54 -1.71
C ILE A 79 -3.64 -10.89 -2.18
N LEU A 80 -2.33 -11.13 -2.00
CA LEU A 80 -1.68 -12.35 -2.47
C LEU A 80 -2.09 -13.61 -1.71
N ASN A 81 -2.47 -13.48 -0.44
CA ASN A 81 -2.83 -14.61 0.41
C ASN A 81 -4.32 -14.93 0.39
N TYR A 82 -5.16 -13.93 0.19
CA TYR A 82 -6.61 -14.08 0.34
C TYR A 82 -7.42 -13.58 -0.86
N GLY A 83 -6.81 -12.86 -1.80
CA GLY A 83 -7.50 -12.26 -2.95
C GLY A 83 -8.28 -10.98 -2.62
N TYR A 84 -8.10 -10.42 -1.43
CA TYR A 84 -8.78 -9.20 -0.96
C TYR A 84 -7.78 -8.12 -0.56
N CYS A 85 -8.07 -6.86 -0.89
CA CYS A 85 -7.31 -5.72 -0.37
C CYS A 85 -7.41 -5.64 1.16
N VAL A 86 -8.63 -5.76 1.67
CA VAL A 86 -8.94 -5.65 3.10
C VAL A 86 -9.78 -6.84 3.50
N THR A 87 -9.41 -7.49 4.59
CA THR A 87 -10.22 -8.48 5.30
C THR A 87 -10.45 -8.01 6.73
N PRO A 88 -11.51 -8.48 7.40
CA PRO A 88 -11.74 -8.10 8.79
C PRO A 88 -10.57 -8.37 9.74
N ASP A 89 -9.77 -9.37 9.43
CA ASP A 89 -8.64 -9.79 10.29
C ASP A 89 -7.48 -8.79 10.33
N ILE A 90 -7.31 -7.97 9.29
CA ILE A 90 -6.20 -7.01 9.22
C ILE A 90 -6.53 -5.65 9.85
N VAL A 91 -7.82 -5.35 10.06
CA VAL A 91 -8.26 -4.09 10.70
C VAL A 91 -8.39 -4.32 12.20
N LYS A 92 -7.26 -4.48 12.87
CA LYS A 92 -7.23 -4.74 14.31
C LYS A 92 -7.60 -3.49 15.10
N PRO A 93 -8.48 -3.60 16.13
CA PRO A 93 -8.91 -2.45 16.93
C PRO A 93 -7.76 -1.65 17.56
N GLU A 94 -6.72 -2.34 18.04
CA GLU A 94 -5.54 -1.70 18.64
C GLU A 94 -4.73 -0.85 17.65
N MET A 95 -4.82 -1.15 16.35
CA MET A 95 -4.18 -0.39 15.27
C MET A 95 -5.11 0.67 14.68
N HIS A 96 -6.40 0.60 14.98
CA HIS A 96 -7.45 1.43 14.43
C HIS A 96 -8.40 1.98 15.52
N PRO A 97 -7.88 2.67 16.54
CA PRO A 97 -8.71 3.21 17.62
C PRO A 97 -9.76 4.22 17.14
N GLU A 98 -9.52 4.84 15.98
CA GLU A 98 -10.48 5.75 15.34
C GLU A 98 -11.79 5.10 14.91
N GLN A 99 -11.81 3.77 14.75
CA GLN A 99 -13.02 3.01 14.41
C GLN A 99 -14.00 2.91 15.59
N GLY A 100 -13.50 3.06 16.81
CA GLY A 100 -14.29 3.12 18.03
C GLY A 100 -14.89 1.78 18.49
N PRO A 101 -15.69 1.81 19.58
CA PRO A 101 -16.11 0.60 20.31
C PRO A 101 -17.07 -0.31 19.53
N VAL A 102 -17.76 0.22 18.52
CA VAL A 102 -18.63 -0.62 17.66
C VAL A 102 -17.78 -1.56 16.82
N TRP A 103 -16.62 -1.08 16.34
CA TRP A 103 -15.69 -1.91 15.59
C TRP A 103 -15.01 -2.95 16.49
N GLU A 104 -14.63 -2.59 17.71
CA GLU A 104 -14.08 -3.55 18.69
C GLU A 104 -15.05 -4.71 18.90
N TRP A 105 -16.34 -4.40 19.13
CA TRP A 105 -17.38 -5.42 19.28
C TRP A 105 -17.55 -6.28 18.02
N ILE A 106 -17.59 -5.67 16.83
CA ILE A 106 -17.68 -6.41 15.55
C ILE A 106 -16.46 -7.31 15.36
N TYR A 107 -15.28 -6.83 15.70
CA TYR A 107 -14.05 -7.60 15.56
C TYR A 107 -14.03 -8.83 16.46
N GLU A 108 -14.48 -8.71 17.69
CA GLU A 108 -14.62 -9.83 18.63
C GLU A 108 -15.68 -10.85 18.19
N HIS A 109 -16.80 -10.38 17.63
CA HIS A 109 -17.95 -11.21 17.23
C HIS A 109 -18.02 -11.42 15.70
N ARG A 110 -16.90 -11.24 15.00
CA ARG A 110 -16.88 -11.20 13.53
C ARG A 110 -17.48 -12.44 12.85
N ASP A 111 -17.28 -13.62 13.41
CA ASP A 111 -17.82 -14.86 12.84
C ASP A 111 -19.36 -14.83 12.84
N GLU A 112 -19.97 -14.45 13.96
CA GLU A 112 -21.44 -14.31 14.08
C GLU A 112 -21.98 -13.19 13.18
N VAL A 113 -21.33 -12.02 13.15
CA VAL A 113 -21.74 -10.88 12.33
C VAL A 113 -21.72 -11.23 10.85
N TYR A 114 -20.64 -11.87 10.38
CA TYR A 114 -20.49 -12.22 8.97
C TYR A 114 -21.32 -13.43 8.55
N GLU A 115 -21.68 -14.32 9.47
CA GLU A 115 -22.69 -15.34 9.24
C GLU A 115 -24.07 -14.71 9.02
N ARG A 116 -24.51 -13.80 9.88
CA ARG A 116 -25.78 -13.06 9.77
C ARG A 116 -25.91 -12.23 8.49
N THR A 117 -24.79 -11.69 8.01
CA THR A 117 -24.76 -10.92 6.74
C THR A 117 -24.62 -11.81 5.51
N HIS A 118 -24.57 -13.12 5.67
CA HIS A 118 -24.35 -14.10 4.59
C HIS A 118 -23.09 -13.81 3.75
N SER A 119 -22.04 -13.31 4.41
CA SER A 119 -20.79 -12.94 3.76
C SER A 119 -19.91 -14.13 3.38
N ASN A 120 -20.22 -15.32 3.86
CA ASN A 120 -19.44 -16.55 3.71
C ASN A 120 -17.98 -16.38 4.16
N TYR A 121 -17.78 -15.66 5.25
CA TYR A 121 -16.45 -15.36 5.78
C TYR A 121 -15.62 -16.63 5.99
N LYS A 122 -14.47 -16.70 5.31
CA LYS A 122 -13.57 -17.87 5.27
C LYS A 122 -14.21 -19.20 4.81
N GLN A 123 -15.40 -19.16 4.24
CA GLN A 123 -16.11 -20.35 3.75
C GLN A 123 -16.18 -20.37 2.22
N THR A 124 -16.44 -21.54 1.66
CA THR A 124 -16.68 -21.69 0.22
C THR A 124 -18.10 -21.30 -0.15
N GLY A 125 -18.33 -20.93 -1.40
CA GLY A 125 -19.65 -20.54 -1.90
C GLY A 125 -19.76 -19.05 -2.22
N ALA A 126 -20.96 -18.56 -2.47
CA ALA A 126 -21.20 -17.16 -2.81
C ALA A 126 -21.18 -16.28 -1.54
N GLY A 127 -20.47 -15.16 -1.57
CA GLY A 127 -20.38 -14.21 -0.45
C GLY A 127 -19.24 -13.22 -0.62
N ALA A 128 -19.39 -12.05 -0.02
CA ALA A 128 -18.42 -10.95 -0.17
C ALA A 128 -17.06 -11.24 0.48
N LEU A 129 -17.01 -12.11 1.47
CA LEU A 129 -15.79 -12.48 2.22
C LEU A 129 -15.47 -13.98 2.11
N ARG A 130 -15.99 -14.64 1.05
CA ARG A 130 -15.76 -16.06 0.81
C ARG A 130 -14.26 -16.36 0.66
N LYS A 131 -13.87 -17.58 0.99
CA LYS A 131 -12.54 -18.08 0.63
C LYS A 131 -12.41 -18.09 -0.90
N VAL A 132 -11.41 -17.37 -1.42
CA VAL A 132 -11.00 -17.45 -2.84
C VAL A 132 -10.35 -18.82 -3.04
N ASP A 133 -10.64 -19.48 -4.15
CA ASP A 133 -10.06 -20.77 -4.46
C ASP A 133 -8.56 -20.68 -4.76
N ASP A 134 -7.86 -21.78 -4.54
CA ASP A 134 -6.41 -21.82 -4.63
C ASP A 134 -5.91 -21.61 -6.07
N ASP A 135 -6.70 -22.00 -7.08
CA ASP A 135 -6.36 -21.80 -8.49
C ASP A 135 -6.39 -20.32 -8.85
N SER A 136 -7.43 -19.59 -8.44
CA SER A 136 -7.53 -18.13 -8.62
C SER A 136 -6.42 -17.38 -7.88
N LEU A 137 -6.04 -17.81 -6.67
CA LEU A 137 -4.89 -17.22 -5.95
C LEU A 137 -3.55 -17.51 -6.66
N ASN A 138 -3.40 -18.68 -7.26
CA ASN A 138 -2.21 -19.02 -8.04
C ASN A 138 -2.14 -18.19 -9.33
N GLU A 139 -3.25 -18.00 -10.04
CA GLU A 139 -3.33 -17.10 -11.20
C GLU A 139 -2.96 -15.67 -10.81
N LEU A 140 -3.46 -15.16 -9.69
CA LEU A 140 -3.13 -13.83 -9.17
C LEU A 140 -1.61 -13.70 -8.90
N LYS A 141 -0.99 -14.69 -8.27
CA LYS A 141 0.46 -14.71 -8.03
C LYS A 141 1.25 -14.72 -9.33
N GLN A 142 0.81 -15.49 -10.34
CA GLN A 142 1.44 -15.49 -11.66
C GLN A 142 1.33 -14.12 -12.35
N ILE A 143 0.19 -13.41 -12.21
CA ILE A 143 0.04 -12.05 -12.72
C ILE A 143 1.07 -11.12 -12.07
N PHE A 144 1.22 -11.17 -10.74
CA PHE A 144 2.23 -10.39 -10.03
C PHE A 144 3.64 -10.70 -10.52
N GLU A 145 3.96 -11.98 -10.73
CA GLU A 145 5.25 -12.42 -11.23
C GLU A 145 5.56 -11.86 -12.61
N VAL A 146 4.68 -12.10 -13.59
CA VAL A 146 4.92 -11.69 -14.98
C VAL A 146 4.84 -10.19 -15.22
N THR A 147 4.18 -9.44 -14.34
CA THR A 147 4.09 -7.97 -14.41
C THR A 147 5.17 -7.24 -13.61
N GLY A 148 6.05 -7.97 -12.91
CA GLY A 148 7.07 -7.41 -12.04
C GLY A 148 6.53 -6.93 -10.69
N GLY A 149 5.28 -7.26 -10.34
CA GLY A 149 4.67 -6.89 -9.07
C GLY A 149 5.34 -7.59 -7.88
N SER A 150 5.76 -8.85 -8.04
CA SER A 150 6.47 -9.60 -7.00
C SER A 150 7.82 -8.96 -6.69
N GLU A 151 8.63 -8.64 -7.70
CA GLU A 151 9.91 -7.95 -7.57
C GLU A 151 9.73 -6.56 -6.92
N PHE A 152 8.70 -5.83 -7.34
CA PHE A 152 8.38 -4.53 -6.78
C PHE A 152 8.06 -4.59 -5.29
N MET A 153 7.27 -5.57 -4.85
CA MET A 153 6.95 -5.79 -3.44
C MET A 153 8.16 -6.24 -2.63
N GLU A 154 9.04 -7.05 -3.21
CA GLU A 154 10.30 -7.48 -2.60
C GLU A 154 11.27 -6.32 -2.42
N ASN A 155 11.37 -5.42 -3.39
CA ASN A 155 12.18 -4.20 -3.29
C ASN A 155 11.70 -3.30 -2.15
N ILE A 156 10.39 -3.10 -2.00
CA ILE A 156 9.83 -2.33 -0.88
C ILE A 156 10.24 -2.97 0.46
N GLU A 157 10.10 -4.28 0.59
CA GLU A 157 10.51 -4.99 1.82
C GLU A 157 12.00 -4.82 2.09
N THR A 158 12.84 -5.08 1.10
CA THR A 158 14.29 -5.06 1.22
C THR A 158 14.82 -3.68 1.65
N TYR A 159 14.42 -2.63 0.94
CA TYR A 159 14.87 -1.27 1.27
C TYR A 159 14.32 -0.78 2.61
N SER A 160 13.10 -1.17 2.97
CA SER A 160 12.55 -0.82 4.28
C SER A 160 13.28 -1.50 5.44
N LEU A 161 13.67 -2.77 5.27
CA LEU A 161 14.46 -3.49 6.27
C LEU A 161 15.89 -2.94 6.39
N GLN A 162 16.51 -2.55 5.29
CA GLN A 162 17.81 -1.85 5.32
C GLN A 162 17.69 -0.54 6.09
N LYS A 163 16.63 0.22 5.85
CA LYS A 163 16.40 1.48 6.59
C LYS A 163 16.15 1.26 8.07
N ALA A 164 15.40 0.21 8.42
CA ALA A 164 15.19 -0.19 9.82
C ALA A 164 16.53 -0.49 10.53
N GLU A 165 17.42 -1.23 9.86
CA GLU A 165 18.76 -1.54 10.38
C GLU A 165 19.60 -0.27 10.56
N GLU A 166 19.59 0.65 9.59
CA GLU A 166 20.27 1.95 9.67
C GLU A 166 19.78 2.78 10.86
N GLU A 167 18.49 2.73 11.17
CA GLU A 167 17.87 3.44 12.30
C GLU A 167 17.97 2.66 13.63
N GLY A 168 18.55 1.46 13.62
CA GLY A 168 18.71 0.62 14.81
C GLY A 168 17.39 0.03 15.34
N MET A 169 16.39 -0.10 14.48
CA MET A 169 15.08 -0.65 14.80
C MET A 169 14.98 -2.10 14.34
N ASP A 170 14.28 -2.94 15.12
CA ASP A 170 13.84 -4.23 14.62
C ASP A 170 12.70 -4.07 13.59
N PRO A 171 12.49 -5.07 12.71
CA PRO A 171 11.53 -4.97 11.62
C PRO A 171 10.08 -4.69 12.05
N GLU A 172 9.67 -5.18 13.22
CA GLU A 172 8.30 -5.01 13.71
C GLU A 172 8.10 -3.61 14.30
N SER A 173 9.08 -3.11 15.07
CA SER A 173 9.08 -1.75 15.57
C SER A 173 9.09 -0.73 14.43
N TYR A 174 9.89 -0.97 13.38
CA TYR A 174 9.92 -0.11 12.20
C TYR A 174 8.58 -0.16 11.44
N PHE A 175 7.97 -1.33 11.29
CA PHE A 175 6.65 -1.47 10.70
C PHE A 175 5.59 -0.65 11.44
N LEU A 176 5.54 -0.77 12.78
CA LEU A 176 4.60 0.00 13.60
C LEU A 176 4.84 1.50 13.49
N HIS A 177 6.11 1.93 13.49
CA HIS A 177 6.48 3.33 13.28
C HIS A 177 5.97 3.86 11.94
N THR A 178 6.22 3.13 10.83
CA THR A 178 5.73 3.54 9.50
C THR A 178 4.20 3.52 9.37
N TYR A 179 3.51 2.76 10.22
CA TYR A 179 2.06 2.66 10.22
C TYR A 179 1.39 3.78 11.02
N THR A 180 1.97 4.17 12.16
CA THR A 180 1.34 5.09 13.13
C THR A 180 1.76 6.55 12.99
N ASP A 181 2.84 6.86 12.28
CA ASP A 181 3.41 8.22 12.14
C ASP A 181 2.50 9.26 11.45
N ASN A 182 1.23 8.92 11.23
CA ASN A 182 0.25 9.84 10.61
C ASN A 182 -0.79 10.40 11.57
N ASN A 183 -0.60 10.29 12.86
CA ASN A 183 -1.54 10.81 13.86
C ASN A 183 -1.05 12.11 14.49
#